data_fc295f00eb72870d502287eba88ef76d
#
_entry.id   fc295f00eb72870d502287eba88ef76d
#
_cell.length_a   1.000
_cell.length_b   1.000
_cell.length_c   1.000
_cell.angle_alpha   90.00
_cell.angle_beta   90.00
_cell.angle_gamma   90.00
#
_symmetry.space_group_name_H-M   'P 1'
#
loop_
_entity.id
_entity.type
_entity.pdbx_description
1 polymer ?
#
loop_
_entity_poly.entity_id
_entity_poly.type
_entity_poly.pdbx_seq_one_letter_code
_entity_poly.pdbx_strand_id
1 'polypeptide(L)'
;MQQKGSGTLLFKTLQWLIHCIFSLFVLLSSIWLCLALWIQQPIHAVVTYTLILAWACFSLSILGIYFSQHLISRNKDILLYLFGFVLALGWYFGLEARQDRDWNPEVSRLLSYQINGHQVTLHNVRDFHWHADGSYSAAWQTRVLDLNQITGVNIITSYWTGPQIAHTLVSFDFADTAPLTFSIEIRKEKGEEFSAIGGFFRKYELNLVAANETDIIYTRSNIRHEQVYFFPIKMSKAQSQALFLEYLNKASELAQQPKWYNTLSSNCTTLVFDMIQAVTQKPLPVDYRLLASGYLPNYLYDLNAISHHYSLHEWYRQAHINPKVQSLASVQDYSSTIRQGLPPQ
;
A
#
# COMPACT_ATOMS: atom_id res chain seq x y z
N MET A 1 -58.11 10.75 25.98
CA MET A 1 -57.10 10.03 26.83
C MET A 1 -56.13 9.19 26.01
N GLN A 2 -55.60 9.63 24.85
CA GLN A 2 -54.74 8.82 23.96
C GLN A 2 -53.34 9.40 23.68
N GLN A 3 -52.93 10.52 24.30
CA GLN A 3 -51.63 11.17 24.01
C GLN A 3 -50.46 10.79 24.93
N LYS A 4 -50.70 10.07 26.04
CA LYS A 4 -49.61 9.68 27.00
C LYS A 4 -48.81 8.45 26.59
N GLY A 5 -49.28 7.62 25.65
CA GLY A 5 -48.63 6.36 25.28
C GLY A 5 -47.48 6.50 24.26
N SER A 6 -47.54 7.48 23.36
CA SER A 6 -46.54 7.63 22.28
C SER A 6 -45.21 8.20 22.79
N GLY A 7 -45.24 9.13 23.74
CA GLY A 7 -44.01 9.70 24.33
C GLY A 7 -43.21 8.71 25.15
N THR A 8 -43.90 7.81 25.87
CA THR A 8 -43.22 6.76 26.66
C THR A 8 -42.59 5.67 25.78
N LEU A 9 -43.20 5.32 24.67
CA LEU A 9 -42.66 4.37 23.72
C LEU A 9 -41.40 4.95 23.03
N LEU A 10 -41.49 6.18 22.55
CA LEU A 10 -40.37 6.90 21.90
C LEU A 10 -39.17 7.00 22.86
N PHE A 11 -39.39 7.33 24.14
CA PHE A 11 -38.34 7.44 25.14
C PHE A 11 -37.66 6.09 25.43
N LYS A 12 -38.42 5.01 25.57
CA LYS A 12 -37.90 3.65 25.74
C LYS A 12 -37.07 3.19 24.53
N THR A 13 -37.56 3.47 23.32
CA THR A 13 -36.85 3.16 22.07
C THR A 13 -35.53 3.90 21.99
N LEU A 14 -35.52 5.20 22.33
CA LEU A 14 -34.28 6.00 22.37
C LEU A 14 -33.28 5.48 23.40
N GLN A 15 -33.73 5.12 24.59
CA GLN A 15 -32.86 4.52 25.61
C GLN A 15 -32.25 3.19 25.13
N TRP A 16 -33.08 2.34 24.52
CA TRP A 16 -32.60 1.07 23.96
C TRP A 16 -31.56 1.30 22.87
N LEU A 17 -31.78 2.28 21.99
CA LEU A 17 -30.82 2.65 20.96
C LEU A 17 -29.50 3.10 21.53
N ILE A 18 -29.49 3.93 22.60
CA ILE A 18 -28.28 4.38 23.30
C ILE A 18 -27.52 3.17 23.88
N HIS A 19 -28.22 2.21 24.46
CA HIS A 19 -27.58 1.00 24.99
C HIS A 19 -26.94 0.16 23.90
N CYS A 20 -27.61 -0.01 22.77
CA CYS A 20 -27.06 -0.72 21.61
C CYS A 20 -25.83 0.01 21.03
N ILE A 21 -25.89 1.32 20.86
CA ILE A 21 -24.78 2.12 20.33
C ILE A 21 -23.56 2.03 21.27
N PHE A 22 -23.75 2.18 22.58
CA PHE A 22 -22.65 2.09 23.52
C PHE A 22 -22.04 0.68 23.55
N SER A 23 -22.87 -0.36 23.58
CA SER A 23 -22.38 -1.75 23.59
C SER A 23 -21.62 -2.07 22.31
N LEU A 24 -22.12 -1.63 21.17
CA LEU A 24 -21.45 -1.82 19.88
C LEU A 24 -20.12 -1.03 19.83
N PHE A 25 -20.10 0.19 20.34
CA PHE A 25 -18.88 0.98 20.43
C PHE A 25 -17.83 0.31 21.30
N VAL A 26 -18.19 -0.16 22.51
CA VAL A 26 -17.28 -0.91 23.39
C VAL A 26 -16.74 -2.15 22.71
N LEU A 27 -17.59 -2.91 22.03
CA LEU A 27 -17.19 -4.14 21.32
C LEU A 27 -16.19 -3.83 20.19
N LEU A 28 -16.56 -2.93 19.27
CA LEU A 28 -15.74 -2.63 18.10
C LEU A 28 -14.41 -1.97 18.47
N SER A 29 -14.42 -1.01 19.40
CA SER A 29 -13.19 -0.33 19.85
C SER A 29 -12.29 -1.27 20.65
N SER A 30 -12.84 -2.23 21.39
CA SER A 30 -12.06 -3.25 22.09
C SER A 30 -11.42 -4.23 21.12
N ILE A 31 -12.13 -4.71 20.11
CA ILE A 31 -11.58 -5.55 19.06
C ILE A 31 -10.44 -4.80 18.35
N TRP A 32 -10.67 -3.53 18.00
CA TRP A 32 -9.65 -2.70 17.35
C TRP A 32 -8.39 -2.56 18.20
N LEU A 33 -8.52 -2.26 19.51
CA LEU A 33 -7.36 -2.11 20.38
C LEU A 33 -6.63 -3.43 20.62
N CYS A 34 -7.36 -4.54 20.80
CA CYS A 34 -6.74 -5.86 20.92
C CYS A 34 -5.94 -6.22 19.66
N LEU A 35 -6.46 -5.92 18.46
CA LEU A 35 -5.74 -6.09 17.19
C LEU A 35 -4.53 -5.16 17.09
N ALA A 36 -4.66 -3.89 17.48
CA ALA A 36 -3.57 -2.94 17.49
C ALA A 36 -2.42 -3.41 18.39
N LEU A 37 -2.72 -3.84 19.62
CA LEU A 37 -1.72 -4.38 20.55
C LEU A 37 -1.08 -5.66 19.99
N TRP A 38 -1.89 -6.57 19.44
CA TRP A 38 -1.39 -7.82 18.88
C TRP A 38 -0.44 -7.62 17.70
N ILE A 39 -0.75 -6.67 16.83
CA ILE A 39 0.06 -6.39 15.64
C ILE A 39 1.32 -5.59 15.99
N GLN A 40 1.19 -4.58 16.85
CA GLN A 40 2.29 -3.70 17.22
C GLN A 40 3.29 -4.36 18.18
N GLN A 41 2.85 -5.28 19.02
CA GLN A 41 3.67 -5.91 20.07
C GLN A 41 4.62 -4.92 20.75
N PRO A 42 4.10 -3.85 21.39
CA PRO A 42 4.92 -2.72 21.85
C PRO A 42 5.95 -3.12 22.94
N ILE A 43 5.76 -4.28 23.53
CA ILE A 43 6.59 -4.84 24.58
C ILE A 43 6.74 -6.35 24.31
N HIS A 44 7.50 -7.06 25.12
CA HIS A 44 7.65 -8.51 25.02
C HIS A 44 6.28 -9.22 24.95
N ALA A 45 6.19 -10.26 24.12
CA ALA A 45 4.94 -10.94 23.75
C ALA A 45 4.04 -11.29 24.96
N VAL A 46 4.63 -11.83 26.04
CA VAL A 46 3.87 -12.18 27.28
C VAL A 46 3.16 -10.97 27.86
N VAL A 47 3.84 -9.81 27.93
CA VAL A 47 3.25 -8.57 28.47
C VAL A 47 2.17 -8.06 27.55
N THR A 48 2.38 -8.11 26.24
CA THR A 48 1.38 -7.72 25.23
C THR A 48 0.11 -8.57 25.35
N TYR A 49 0.23 -9.90 25.44
CA TYR A 49 -0.94 -10.76 25.63
C TYR A 49 -1.65 -10.52 26.99
N THR A 50 -0.89 -10.21 28.03
CA THR A 50 -1.47 -9.82 29.33
C THR A 50 -2.27 -8.53 29.22
N LEU A 51 -1.76 -7.53 28.49
CA LEU A 51 -2.48 -6.27 28.24
C LEU A 51 -3.76 -6.50 27.43
N ILE A 52 -3.70 -7.34 26.40
CA ILE A 52 -4.87 -7.71 25.58
C ILE A 52 -5.95 -8.37 26.47
N LEU A 53 -5.55 -9.34 27.29
CA LEU A 53 -6.46 -10.00 28.23
C LEU A 53 -7.05 -9.03 29.26
N ALA A 54 -6.21 -8.19 29.85
CA ALA A 54 -6.64 -7.17 30.82
C ALA A 54 -7.65 -6.19 30.20
N TRP A 55 -7.41 -5.73 28.97
CA TRP A 55 -8.35 -4.86 28.27
C TRP A 55 -9.66 -5.57 27.92
N ALA A 56 -9.61 -6.81 27.47
CA ALA A 56 -10.80 -7.60 27.19
C ALA A 56 -11.64 -7.81 28.46
N CYS A 57 -11.01 -8.17 29.59
CA CYS A 57 -11.68 -8.30 30.88
C CYS A 57 -12.26 -6.96 31.35
N PHE A 58 -11.53 -5.87 31.21
CA PHE A 58 -12.00 -4.52 31.53
C PHE A 58 -13.24 -4.18 30.71
N SER A 59 -13.22 -4.36 29.40
CA SER A 59 -14.33 -4.06 28.50
C SER A 59 -15.59 -4.89 28.81
N LEU A 60 -15.43 -6.18 29.09
CA LEU A 60 -16.54 -7.04 29.51
C LEU A 60 -17.11 -6.61 30.87
N SER A 61 -16.24 -6.21 31.83
CA SER A 61 -16.65 -5.70 33.13
C SER A 61 -17.43 -4.39 33.01
N ILE A 62 -16.98 -3.48 32.14
CA ILE A 62 -17.70 -2.23 31.82
C ILE A 62 -19.12 -2.56 31.32
N LEU A 63 -19.29 -3.46 30.36
CA LEU A 63 -20.63 -3.84 29.88
C LEU A 63 -21.47 -4.48 30.98
N GLY A 64 -20.90 -5.35 31.82
CA GLY A 64 -21.58 -5.97 32.93
C GLY A 64 -22.08 -4.94 33.95
N ILE A 65 -21.25 -3.98 34.36
CA ILE A 65 -21.57 -2.89 35.30
C ILE A 65 -22.61 -1.94 34.68
N TYR A 66 -22.46 -1.60 33.38
CA TYR A 66 -23.37 -0.74 32.67
C TYR A 66 -24.81 -1.23 32.68
N PHE A 67 -25.02 -2.54 32.50
CA PHE A 67 -26.35 -3.12 32.55
C PHE A 67 -26.86 -3.37 33.95
N SER A 68 -26.00 -3.81 34.89
CA SER A 68 -26.40 -4.10 36.25
C SER A 68 -26.63 -2.87 37.11
N GLN A 69 -25.88 -1.78 36.87
CA GLN A 69 -25.88 -0.52 37.69
C GLN A 69 -25.64 -0.72 39.19
N HIS A 70 -25.05 -1.83 39.60
CA HIS A 70 -24.86 -2.13 41.02
C HIS A 70 -23.69 -1.37 41.67
N LEU A 71 -22.63 -1.06 40.88
CA LEU A 71 -21.40 -0.47 41.40
C LEU A 71 -21.30 1.03 41.14
N ILE A 72 -21.54 1.44 39.89
CA ILE A 72 -21.45 2.85 39.49
C ILE A 72 -22.61 3.23 38.56
N SER A 73 -22.90 4.51 38.44
CA SER A 73 -23.90 4.99 37.50
C SER A 73 -23.42 4.85 36.04
N ARG A 74 -24.34 4.64 35.10
CA ARG A 74 -24.05 4.49 33.65
C ARG A 74 -23.15 5.59 33.11
N ASN A 75 -23.35 6.83 33.52
CA ASN A 75 -22.54 7.96 33.02
C ASN A 75 -21.07 7.84 33.46
N LYS A 76 -20.84 7.40 34.69
CA LYS A 76 -19.48 7.18 35.22
C LYS A 76 -18.80 6.00 34.53
N ASP A 77 -19.56 4.96 34.25
CA ASP A 77 -19.07 3.77 33.54
C ASP A 77 -18.68 4.10 32.10
N ILE A 78 -19.52 4.86 31.38
CA ILE A 78 -19.20 5.38 30.04
C ILE A 78 -17.92 6.24 30.10
N LEU A 79 -17.82 7.17 31.04
CA LEU A 79 -16.66 8.05 31.18
C LEU A 79 -15.38 7.26 31.50
N LEU A 80 -15.47 6.23 32.34
CA LEU A 80 -14.33 5.37 32.66
C LEU A 80 -13.82 4.61 31.42
N TYR A 81 -14.73 4.05 30.63
CA TYR A 81 -14.36 3.38 29.38
C TYR A 81 -13.72 4.35 28.39
N LEU A 82 -14.37 5.51 28.16
CA LEU A 82 -13.87 6.52 27.24
C LEU A 82 -12.49 7.03 27.65
N PHE A 83 -12.25 7.26 28.94
CA PHE A 83 -10.94 7.66 29.45
C PHE A 83 -9.86 6.62 29.14
N GLY A 84 -10.11 5.33 29.41
CA GLY A 84 -9.17 4.26 29.07
C GLY A 84 -8.92 4.16 27.57
N PHE A 85 -9.97 4.28 26.76
CA PHE A 85 -9.85 4.23 25.30
C PHE A 85 -9.11 5.43 24.71
N VAL A 86 -9.31 6.65 25.25
CA VAL A 86 -8.56 7.86 24.85
C VAL A 86 -7.06 7.69 25.16
N LEU A 87 -6.70 7.10 26.30
CA LEU A 87 -5.30 6.79 26.60
C LEU A 87 -4.71 5.81 25.57
N ALA A 88 -5.48 4.78 25.22
CA ALA A 88 -5.07 3.81 24.19
C ALA A 88 -4.91 4.46 22.81
N LEU A 89 -5.81 5.38 22.44
CA LEU A 89 -5.67 6.18 21.21
C LEU A 89 -4.43 7.08 21.27
N GLY A 90 -4.15 7.71 22.41
CA GLY A 90 -2.94 8.53 22.61
C GLY A 90 -1.67 7.70 22.36
N TRP A 91 -1.61 6.48 22.93
CA TRP A 91 -0.52 5.55 22.65
C TRP A 91 -0.43 5.22 21.15
N TYR A 92 -1.53 4.80 20.55
CA TYR A 92 -1.54 4.35 19.15
C TYR A 92 -1.16 5.47 18.16
N PHE A 93 -1.71 6.67 18.35
CA PHE A 93 -1.39 7.82 17.49
C PHE A 93 -0.02 8.44 17.77
N GLY A 94 0.55 8.18 18.96
CA GLY A 94 1.93 8.51 19.29
C GLY A 94 2.98 7.58 18.68
N LEU A 95 2.59 6.48 18.02
CA LEU A 95 3.53 5.63 17.27
C LEU A 95 4.07 6.38 16.06
N GLU A 96 5.38 6.55 16.00
CA GLU A 96 6.07 7.21 14.90
C GLU A 96 6.70 6.19 13.95
N ALA A 97 6.62 6.46 12.64
CA ALA A 97 7.35 5.70 11.64
C ALA A 97 8.85 6.00 11.73
N ARG A 98 9.70 5.00 11.52
CA ARG A 98 11.14 5.08 11.79
C ARG A 98 11.96 4.69 10.57
N GLN A 99 13.24 5.12 10.55
CA GLN A 99 14.22 4.73 9.52
C GLN A 99 15.34 3.83 10.06
N ASP A 100 15.46 3.70 11.38
CA ASP A 100 16.58 3.09 12.09
C ASP A 100 16.27 1.67 12.61
N ARG A 101 15.61 0.84 11.76
CA ARG A 101 15.30 -0.56 12.09
C ARG A 101 16.17 -1.53 11.31
N ASP A 102 16.19 -2.81 11.68
CA ASP A 102 16.88 -3.87 10.95
C ASP A 102 16.07 -4.35 9.75
N TRP A 103 16.17 -3.59 8.66
CA TRP A 103 15.36 -3.77 7.46
C TRP A 103 15.70 -5.05 6.71
N ASN A 104 14.68 -5.67 6.12
CA ASN A 104 14.86 -6.71 5.11
C ASN A 104 15.75 -6.18 3.97
N PRO A 105 16.75 -6.97 3.48
CA PRO A 105 17.66 -6.51 2.43
C PRO A 105 16.97 -5.90 1.21
N GLU A 106 15.83 -6.43 0.77
CA GLU A 106 15.10 -5.94 -0.40
C GLU A 106 14.65 -4.47 -0.29
N VAL A 107 14.54 -3.93 0.92
CA VAL A 107 14.07 -2.57 1.23
C VAL A 107 15.00 -1.82 2.19
N SER A 108 16.23 -2.32 2.38
CA SER A 108 17.17 -1.80 3.38
C SER A 108 17.71 -0.42 3.03
N ARG A 109 17.87 -0.11 1.73
CA ARG A 109 18.41 1.17 1.28
C ARG A 109 17.30 2.06 0.74
N LEU A 110 17.37 3.34 1.10
CA LEU A 110 16.49 4.37 0.55
C LEU A 110 17.08 4.91 -0.75
N LEU A 111 16.19 5.15 -1.72
CA LEU A 111 16.54 5.87 -2.95
C LEU A 111 16.97 7.29 -2.59
N SER A 112 18.08 7.74 -3.15
CA SER A 112 18.50 9.13 -3.12
C SER A 112 18.94 9.58 -4.51
N TYR A 113 18.95 10.89 -4.75
CA TYR A 113 19.24 11.42 -6.08
C TYR A 113 19.90 12.80 -6.05
N GLN A 114 20.52 13.12 -7.17
CA GLN A 114 21.04 14.47 -7.47
C GLN A 114 20.60 14.85 -8.88
N ILE A 115 20.21 16.12 -9.08
CA ILE A 115 19.80 16.64 -10.38
C ILE A 115 20.80 17.71 -10.82
N ASN A 116 21.29 17.58 -12.06
CA ASN A 116 22.13 18.58 -12.72
C ASN A 116 21.58 18.84 -14.14
N GLY A 117 20.82 19.90 -14.28
CA GLY A 117 20.08 20.18 -15.52
C GLY A 117 19.06 19.09 -15.83
N HIS A 118 19.25 18.38 -16.93
CA HIS A 118 18.40 17.26 -17.33
C HIS A 118 18.92 15.90 -16.84
N GLN A 119 20.14 15.85 -16.34
CA GLN A 119 20.73 14.63 -15.81
C GLN A 119 20.30 14.40 -14.37
N VAL A 120 19.90 13.18 -14.08
CA VAL A 120 19.56 12.69 -12.74
C VAL A 120 20.47 11.54 -12.39
N THR A 121 21.24 11.71 -11.31
CA THR A 121 22.03 10.62 -10.72
C THR A 121 21.22 10.01 -9.58
N LEU A 122 20.87 8.74 -9.74
CA LEU A 122 20.16 7.94 -8.72
C LEU A 122 21.14 7.08 -7.96
N HIS A 123 21.07 7.08 -6.64
CA HIS A 123 21.84 6.19 -5.77
C HIS A 123 20.92 5.16 -5.13
N ASN A 124 21.45 3.98 -4.88
CA ASN A 124 20.71 2.85 -4.32
C ASN A 124 19.56 2.37 -5.23
N VAL A 125 19.79 2.32 -6.53
CA VAL A 125 18.91 1.59 -7.45
C VAL A 125 19.12 0.10 -7.23
N ARG A 126 18.07 -0.65 -6.95
CA ARG A 126 18.14 -2.08 -6.66
C ARG A 126 18.36 -2.87 -7.95
N ASP A 127 19.29 -3.82 -7.89
CA ASP A 127 19.65 -4.70 -9.00
C ASP A 127 20.00 -6.10 -8.48
N PHE A 128 19.04 -6.72 -7.80
CA PHE A 128 19.23 -8.04 -7.24
C PHE A 128 19.21 -9.12 -8.32
N HIS A 129 20.17 -10.04 -8.24
CA HIS A 129 20.24 -11.18 -9.16
C HIS A 129 19.59 -12.39 -8.50
N TRP A 130 18.42 -12.74 -8.97
CA TRP A 130 17.58 -13.81 -8.44
C TRP A 130 17.96 -15.17 -9.01
N HIS A 131 17.98 -16.19 -8.18
CA HIS A 131 18.19 -17.58 -8.54
C HIS A 131 16.87 -18.34 -8.53
N ALA A 132 16.83 -19.48 -9.25
CA ALA A 132 15.61 -20.28 -9.40
C ALA A 132 15.06 -20.86 -8.08
N ASP A 133 15.92 -21.00 -7.07
CA ASP A 133 15.56 -21.45 -5.71
C ASP A 133 14.98 -20.33 -4.83
N GLY A 134 14.81 -19.12 -5.38
CA GLY A 134 14.31 -17.95 -4.67
C GLY A 134 15.37 -17.21 -3.84
N SER A 135 16.61 -17.70 -3.82
CA SER A 135 17.73 -16.94 -3.27
C SER A 135 18.17 -15.82 -4.21
N TYR A 136 18.93 -14.85 -3.71
CA TYR A 136 19.42 -13.74 -4.52
C TYR A 136 20.81 -13.25 -4.08
N SER A 137 21.53 -12.68 -5.04
CA SER A 137 22.72 -11.88 -4.77
C SER A 137 22.32 -10.41 -4.74
N ALA A 138 22.40 -9.78 -3.56
CA ALA A 138 22.00 -8.39 -3.38
C ALA A 138 23.00 -7.44 -4.04
N ALA A 139 22.51 -6.58 -4.93
CA ALA A 139 23.27 -5.52 -5.57
C ALA A 139 22.50 -4.20 -5.56
N TRP A 140 23.23 -3.11 -5.40
CA TRP A 140 22.72 -1.75 -5.46
C TRP A 140 23.66 -0.92 -6.31
N GLN A 141 23.09 -0.20 -7.28
CA GLN A 141 23.89 0.56 -8.25
C GLN A 141 23.55 2.05 -8.22
N THR A 142 24.47 2.84 -8.77
CA THR A 142 24.23 4.23 -9.14
C THR A 142 23.89 4.28 -10.63
N ARG A 143 22.81 4.96 -11.00
CA ARG A 143 22.43 5.16 -12.40
C ARG A 143 22.38 6.64 -12.71
N VAL A 144 22.93 7.02 -13.87
CA VAL A 144 22.81 8.37 -14.44
C VAL A 144 21.82 8.30 -15.58
N LEU A 145 20.78 9.10 -15.53
CA LEU A 145 19.67 9.13 -16.48
C LEU A 145 19.50 10.53 -17.04
N ASP A 146 19.18 10.67 -18.31
CA ASP A 146 18.75 11.94 -18.90
C ASP A 146 17.22 11.96 -19.03
N LEU A 147 16.59 12.91 -18.37
CA LEU A 147 15.13 13.09 -18.43
C LEU A 147 14.63 13.30 -19.87
N ASN A 148 15.46 13.87 -20.74
CA ASN A 148 15.13 14.04 -22.16
C ASN A 148 15.07 12.72 -22.95
N GLN A 149 15.63 11.66 -22.40
CA GLN A 149 15.61 10.34 -23.02
C GLN A 149 14.43 9.46 -22.57
N ILE A 150 13.54 9.98 -21.69
CA ILE A 150 12.31 9.29 -21.34
C ILE A 150 11.43 9.19 -22.60
N THR A 151 11.07 7.97 -22.99
CA THR A 151 10.27 7.65 -24.18
C THR A 151 8.89 7.12 -23.85
N GLY A 152 8.66 6.60 -22.65
CA GLY A 152 7.38 6.06 -22.26
C GLY A 152 7.25 5.76 -20.77
N VAL A 153 6.01 5.52 -20.37
CA VAL A 153 5.63 5.10 -19.02
C VAL A 153 4.72 3.88 -19.11
N ASN A 154 4.97 2.91 -18.25
CA ASN A 154 4.21 1.68 -18.22
C ASN A 154 3.70 1.43 -16.80
N ILE A 155 2.44 0.99 -16.68
CA ILE A 155 1.87 0.47 -15.44
C ILE A 155 1.98 -1.04 -15.44
N ILE A 156 2.53 -1.59 -14.38
CA ILE A 156 2.63 -3.02 -14.17
C ILE A 156 1.71 -3.40 -13.00
N THR A 157 0.89 -4.44 -13.18
CA THR A 157 0.07 -5.01 -12.12
C THR A 157 0.48 -6.44 -11.87
N SER A 158 0.75 -6.78 -10.61
CA SER A 158 1.16 -8.11 -10.19
C SER A 158 0.17 -8.69 -9.20
N TYR A 159 -0.40 -9.86 -9.52
CA TYR A 159 -1.46 -10.52 -8.77
C TYR A 159 -0.93 -11.78 -8.09
N TRP A 160 -1.15 -11.90 -6.78
CA TRP A 160 -0.75 -13.07 -5.99
C TRP A 160 -1.93 -13.76 -5.29
N THR A 161 -3.10 -13.06 -5.18
CA THR A 161 -4.30 -13.61 -4.54
C THR A 161 -5.58 -13.05 -5.17
N GLY A 162 -6.12 -13.78 -6.13
CA GLY A 162 -7.36 -13.39 -6.82
C GLY A 162 -7.25 -12.13 -7.70
N PRO A 163 -8.32 -11.78 -8.41
CA PRO A 163 -8.30 -10.68 -9.39
C PRO A 163 -8.56 -9.29 -8.78
N GLN A 164 -8.92 -9.18 -7.49
CA GLN A 164 -9.37 -7.93 -6.90
C GLN A 164 -8.22 -7.06 -6.43
N ILE A 165 -7.09 -7.66 -6.08
CA ILE A 165 -5.94 -6.97 -5.49
C ILE A 165 -4.70 -7.28 -6.31
N ALA A 166 -4.02 -6.22 -6.73
CA ALA A 166 -2.72 -6.30 -7.38
C ALA A 166 -1.75 -5.29 -6.77
N HIS A 167 -0.48 -5.61 -6.82
CA HIS A 167 0.57 -4.64 -6.58
C HIS A 167 0.82 -3.83 -7.85
N THR A 168 0.93 -2.53 -7.71
CA THR A 168 1.15 -1.59 -8.82
C THR A 168 2.60 -1.11 -8.82
N LEU A 169 3.26 -1.25 -9.96
CA LEU A 169 4.58 -0.68 -10.23
C LEU A 169 4.51 0.23 -11.45
N VAL A 170 5.46 1.15 -11.56
CA VAL A 170 5.57 2.05 -12.72
C VAL A 170 6.97 1.96 -13.30
N SER A 171 7.07 1.61 -14.58
CA SER A 171 8.34 1.55 -15.31
C SER A 171 8.44 2.67 -16.33
N PHE A 172 9.60 3.29 -16.39
CA PHE A 172 9.95 4.35 -17.35
C PHE A 172 10.90 3.79 -18.39
N ASP A 173 10.56 3.97 -19.67
CA ASP A 173 11.40 3.64 -20.79
C ASP A 173 12.32 4.80 -21.15
N PHE A 174 13.55 4.49 -21.54
CA PHE A 174 14.55 5.44 -21.99
C PHE A 174 15.07 5.04 -23.36
N ALA A 175 15.43 6.03 -24.19
CA ALA A 175 15.97 5.79 -25.53
C ALA A 175 17.42 5.30 -25.51
N ASP A 176 18.18 5.66 -24.48
CA ASP A 176 19.64 5.51 -24.41
C ASP A 176 20.11 4.51 -23.32
N THR A 177 19.21 4.03 -22.48
CA THR A 177 19.56 3.10 -21.38
C THR A 177 18.41 2.15 -21.06
N ALA A 178 18.69 1.16 -20.22
CA ALA A 178 17.69 0.20 -19.75
C ALA A 178 16.55 0.91 -18.98
N PRO A 179 15.31 0.37 -19.04
CA PRO A 179 14.19 0.89 -18.26
C PRO A 179 14.45 0.94 -16.76
N LEU A 180 13.73 1.80 -16.05
CA LEU A 180 13.77 1.90 -14.60
C LEU A 180 12.35 1.76 -14.03
N THR A 181 12.20 0.89 -13.05
CA THR A 181 10.91 0.66 -12.39
C THR A 181 10.91 1.23 -10.98
N PHE A 182 9.86 1.97 -10.65
CA PHE A 182 9.56 2.37 -9.29
C PHE A 182 8.47 1.48 -8.69
N SER A 183 8.64 1.15 -7.43
CA SER A 183 7.66 0.44 -6.62
C SER A 183 7.51 1.08 -5.26
N ILE A 184 6.27 1.25 -4.84
CA ILE A 184 5.92 1.68 -3.48
C ILE A 184 5.71 0.41 -2.67
N GLU A 185 6.61 0.16 -1.73
CA GLU A 185 6.70 -1.08 -0.96
C GLU A 185 6.40 -0.83 0.52
N ILE A 186 5.95 -1.88 1.20
CA ILE A 186 6.06 -1.95 2.65
C ILE A 186 7.54 -2.12 3.01
N ARG A 187 8.04 -1.36 3.99
CA ARG A 187 9.38 -1.53 4.51
C ARG A 187 9.35 -2.50 5.68
N LYS A 188 9.64 -3.77 5.36
CA LYS A 188 9.66 -4.86 6.34
C LYS A 188 10.97 -4.90 7.10
N GLU A 189 10.92 -5.24 8.38
CA GLU A 189 12.09 -5.68 9.14
C GLU A 189 12.47 -7.11 8.74
N LYS A 190 13.71 -7.52 9.08
CA LYS A 190 14.15 -8.89 8.85
C LYS A 190 13.26 -9.88 9.60
N GLY A 191 12.84 -10.92 8.90
CA GLY A 191 11.95 -11.93 9.45
C GLY A 191 10.48 -11.56 9.49
N GLU A 192 10.10 -10.34 9.06
CA GLU A 192 8.70 -9.97 8.91
C GLU A 192 8.11 -10.49 7.60
N GLU A 193 6.89 -11.02 7.69
CA GLU A 193 6.09 -11.39 6.53
C GLU A 193 5.01 -10.33 6.25
N PHE A 194 4.53 -10.30 5.01
CA PHE A 194 3.41 -9.45 4.63
C PHE A 194 2.13 -9.85 5.37
N SER A 195 1.47 -8.87 5.94
CA SER A 195 0.14 -9.00 6.52
C SER A 195 -0.75 -7.86 6.04
N ALA A 196 -1.83 -8.19 5.33
CA ALA A 196 -2.80 -7.20 4.89
C ALA A 196 -3.44 -6.46 6.08
N ILE A 197 -3.70 -7.18 7.19
CA ILE A 197 -4.23 -6.60 8.43
C ILE A 197 -3.17 -5.67 9.07
N GLY A 198 -1.89 -6.07 9.04
CA GLY A 198 -0.80 -5.25 9.55
C GLY A 198 -0.75 -3.86 8.92
N GLY A 199 -1.06 -3.75 7.61
CA GLY A 199 -1.12 -2.47 6.91
C GLY A 199 -2.22 -1.53 7.39
N PHE A 200 -3.26 -2.00 8.11
CA PHE A 200 -4.25 -1.13 8.75
C PHE A 200 -3.78 -0.60 10.12
N PHE A 201 -2.78 -1.23 10.72
CA PHE A 201 -2.37 -1.00 12.11
C PHE A 201 -0.96 -0.47 12.25
N ARG A 202 -0.45 0.35 11.32
CA ARG A 202 0.88 0.98 11.40
C ARG A 202 2.02 -0.02 11.61
N LYS A 203 1.93 -1.20 10.98
CA LYS A 203 2.96 -2.22 11.13
C LYS A 203 4.19 -1.92 10.29
N TYR A 204 4.00 -1.36 9.10
CA TYR A 204 5.06 -1.17 8.12
C TYR A 204 5.24 0.29 7.79
N GLU A 205 6.48 0.73 7.71
CA GLU A 205 6.83 1.98 7.08
C GLU A 205 6.68 1.90 5.56
N LEU A 206 6.46 3.06 4.98
CA LEU A 206 6.38 3.22 3.53
C LEU A 206 7.78 3.34 2.95
N ASN A 207 8.06 2.63 1.87
CA ASN A 207 9.31 2.75 1.12
C ASN A 207 9.04 2.94 -0.37
N LEU A 208 9.91 3.67 -1.05
CA LEU A 208 9.93 3.79 -2.49
C LEU A 208 11.24 3.21 -3.01
N VAL A 209 11.12 2.14 -3.79
CA VAL A 209 12.24 1.42 -4.39
C VAL A 209 12.33 1.77 -5.87
N ALA A 210 13.50 2.17 -6.34
CA ALA A 210 13.85 2.17 -7.76
C ALA A 210 14.67 0.91 -8.06
N ALA A 211 14.33 0.19 -9.11
CA ALA A 211 14.99 -1.07 -9.46
C ALA A 211 15.01 -1.31 -10.97
N ASN A 212 15.90 -2.19 -11.41
CA ASN A 212 15.87 -2.72 -12.76
C ASN A 212 14.67 -3.67 -12.95
N GLU A 213 14.11 -3.73 -14.15
CA GLU A 213 13.02 -4.67 -14.47
C GLU A 213 13.45 -6.13 -14.30
N THR A 214 14.71 -6.43 -14.60
CA THR A 214 15.36 -7.74 -14.42
C THR A 214 15.48 -8.17 -12.96
N ASP A 215 15.23 -7.27 -12.02
CA ASP A 215 15.10 -7.55 -10.59
C ASP A 215 13.61 -7.54 -10.20
N ILE A 216 13.00 -6.36 -10.14
CA ILE A 216 11.73 -6.16 -9.42
C ILE A 216 10.51 -6.75 -10.12
N ILE A 217 10.49 -6.79 -11.46
CA ILE A 217 9.41 -7.43 -12.22
C ILE A 217 9.70 -8.91 -12.40
N TYR A 218 10.97 -9.25 -12.70
CA TYR A 218 11.41 -10.64 -12.87
C TYR A 218 11.15 -11.48 -11.62
N THR A 219 11.45 -10.98 -10.43
CA THR A 219 11.18 -11.71 -9.19
C THR A 219 9.70 -12.04 -9.02
N ARG A 220 8.80 -11.17 -9.49
CA ARG A 220 7.35 -11.40 -9.41
C ARG A 220 6.90 -12.46 -10.40
N SER A 221 7.26 -12.32 -11.67
CA SER A 221 6.78 -13.21 -12.74
C SER A 221 7.47 -14.58 -12.72
N ASN A 222 8.78 -14.64 -12.45
CA ASN A 222 9.59 -15.85 -12.64
C ASN A 222 9.94 -16.56 -11.32
N ILE A 223 10.08 -15.83 -10.21
CA ILE A 223 10.49 -16.41 -8.93
C ILE A 223 9.27 -16.66 -8.03
N ARG A 224 8.39 -15.64 -7.87
CA ARG A 224 7.18 -15.74 -7.02
C ARG A 224 5.98 -16.29 -7.78
N HIS A 225 6.07 -16.45 -9.11
CA HIS A 225 5.01 -16.94 -9.98
C HIS A 225 3.69 -16.15 -9.85
N GLU A 226 3.79 -14.87 -9.52
CA GLU A 226 2.66 -13.94 -9.54
C GLU A 226 2.21 -13.74 -10.99
N GLN A 227 0.92 -13.46 -11.21
CA GLN A 227 0.41 -13.15 -12.56
C GLN A 227 0.67 -11.67 -12.85
N VAL A 228 1.57 -11.39 -13.79
CA VAL A 228 2.05 -10.04 -14.05
C VAL A 228 1.59 -9.54 -15.42
N TYR A 229 1.08 -8.31 -15.44
CA TYR A 229 0.60 -7.65 -16.65
C TYR A 229 1.31 -6.31 -16.84
N PHE A 230 1.67 -5.99 -18.07
CA PHE A 230 2.44 -4.81 -18.44
C PHE A 230 1.65 -3.95 -19.43
N PHE A 231 1.25 -2.75 -19.02
CA PHE A 231 0.39 -1.84 -19.78
C PHE A 231 1.11 -0.55 -20.15
N PRO A 232 1.43 -0.29 -21.42
CA PRO A 232 1.89 1.01 -21.88
C PRO A 232 0.82 2.08 -21.67
N ILE A 233 1.22 3.24 -21.14
CA ILE A 233 0.31 4.34 -20.81
C ILE A 233 0.51 5.51 -21.76
N LYS A 234 -0.57 6.04 -22.31
CA LYS A 234 -0.56 7.27 -23.10
C LYS A 234 -0.27 8.46 -22.20
N MET A 235 0.92 8.99 -22.31
CA MET A 235 1.37 10.15 -21.54
C MET A 235 2.31 10.99 -22.42
N SER A 236 2.16 12.32 -22.40
CA SER A 236 3.10 13.17 -23.09
C SER A 236 4.48 13.11 -22.45
N LYS A 237 5.52 13.41 -23.22
CA LYS A 237 6.91 13.44 -22.71
C LYS A 237 7.04 14.35 -21.48
N ALA A 238 6.43 15.54 -21.51
CA ALA A 238 6.44 16.47 -20.38
C ALA A 238 5.77 15.89 -19.13
N GLN A 239 4.64 15.18 -19.28
CA GLN A 239 3.98 14.50 -18.18
C GLN A 239 4.81 13.33 -17.64
N SER A 240 5.45 12.56 -18.52
CA SER A 240 6.34 11.45 -18.12
C SER A 240 7.54 11.95 -17.32
N GLN A 241 8.17 13.07 -17.76
CA GLN A 241 9.25 13.72 -17.02
C GLN A 241 8.76 14.25 -15.66
N ALA A 242 7.61 14.92 -15.64
CA ALA A 242 7.02 15.41 -14.39
C ALA A 242 6.70 14.27 -13.42
N LEU A 243 6.13 13.16 -13.92
CA LEU A 243 5.83 11.98 -13.09
C LEU A 243 7.12 11.34 -12.54
N PHE A 244 8.19 11.27 -13.34
CA PHE A 244 9.49 10.80 -12.87
C PHE A 244 10.00 11.65 -11.70
N LEU A 245 9.91 12.98 -11.83
CA LEU A 245 10.31 13.90 -10.77
C LEU A 245 9.44 13.79 -9.52
N GLU A 246 8.12 13.53 -9.66
CA GLU A 246 7.23 13.26 -8.53
C GLU A 246 7.65 12.02 -7.74
N TYR A 247 8.11 10.96 -8.42
CA TYR A 247 8.69 9.78 -7.75
C TYR A 247 9.93 10.14 -6.93
N LEU A 248 10.80 10.99 -7.47
CA LEU A 248 12.00 11.43 -6.77
C LEU A 248 11.66 12.32 -5.57
N ASN A 249 10.73 13.25 -5.73
CA ASN A 249 10.22 14.09 -4.65
C ASN A 249 9.64 13.24 -3.52
N LYS A 250 8.83 12.24 -3.87
CA LYS A 250 8.25 11.29 -2.91
C LYS A 250 9.32 10.47 -2.18
N ALA A 251 10.35 10.01 -2.88
CA ALA A 251 11.49 9.32 -2.27
C ALA A 251 12.21 10.21 -1.24
N SER A 252 12.45 11.48 -1.59
CA SER A 252 13.07 12.47 -0.70
C SER A 252 12.18 12.77 0.52
N GLU A 253 10.88 12.96 0.30
CA GLU A 253 9.90 13.16 1.38
C GLU A 253 9.93 12.00 2.39
N LEU A 254 9.87 10.76 1.90
CA LEU A 254 9.88 9.56 2.75
C LEU A 254 11.22 9.37 3.47
N ALA A 255 12.33 9.77 2.86
CA ALA A 255 13.64 9.72 3.51
C ALA A 255 13.76 10.71 4.67
N GLN A 256 13.17 11.91 4.54
CA GLN A 256 13.21 12.97 5.56
C GLN A 256 12.12 12.78 6.62
N GLN A 257 10.94 12.35 6.21
CA GLN A 257 9.76 12.16 7.06
C GLN A 257 9.16 10.77 6.82
N PRO A 258 9.61 9.75 7.57
CA PRO A 258 9.05 8.41 7.45
C PRO A 258 7.54 8.41 7.65
N LYS A 259 6.83 7.62 6.87
CA LYS A 259 5.37 7.49 6.94
C LYS A 259 4.97 6.03 7.04
N TRP A 260 3.86 5.79 7.68
CA TRP A 260 3.26 4.46 7.73
C TRP A 260 2.62 4.09 6.38
N TYR A 261 2.86 2.88 5.93
CA TYR A 261 2.02 2.26 4.92
C TYR A 261 0.61 2.05 5.49
N ASN A 262 -0.39 2.31 4.68
CA ASN A 262 -1.78 2.04 5.05
C ASN A 262 -2.52 1.41 3.88
N THR A 263 -3.13 0.25 4.12
CA THR A 263 -3.81 -0.56 3.09
C THR A 263 -4.91 0.21 2.35
N LEU A 264 -5.55 1.22 2.95
CA LEU A 264 -6.61 2.00 2.30
C LEU A 264 -6.14 3.32 1.72
N SER A 265 -5.26 4.05 2.43
CA SER A 265 -5.00 5.45 2.13
C SER A 265 -3.59 5.76 1.62
N SER A 266 -2.62 4.86 1.87
CA SER A 266 -1.21 5.10 1.54
C SER A 266 -0.56 3.80 1.08
N ASN A 267 -1.01 3.28 -0.05
CA ASN A 267 -0.55 2.03 -0.66
C ASN A 267 0.03 2.26 -2.06
N CYS A 268 0.47 1.19 -2.71
CA CYS A 268 1.08 1.24 -4.04
C CYS A 268 0.17 1.85 -5.13
N THR A 269 -1.15 1.73 -5.01
CA THR A 269 -2.08 2.25 -6.02
C THR A 269 -2.50 3.68 -5.70
N THR A 270 -2.83 3.99 -4.45
CA THR A 270 -3.27 5.34 -4.06
C THR A 270 -2.17 6.37 -4.24
N LEU A 271 -0.92 6.06 -3.88
CA LEU A 271 0.19 6.97 -4.07
C LEU A 271 0.57 7.15 -5.55
N VAL A 272 0.49 6.09 -6.36
CA VAL A 272 0.66 6.20 -7.81
C VAL A 272 -0.43 7.09 -8.41
N PHE A 273 -1.68 6.91 -7.98
CA PHE A 273 -2.79 7.78 -8.40
C PHE A 273 -2.54 9.24 -8.04
N ASP A 274 -2.12 9.54 -6.81
CA ASP A 274 -1.84 10.91 -6.35
C ASP A 274 -0.73 11.57 -7.18
N MET A 275 0.36 10.83 -7.50
CA MET A 275 1.44 11.34 -8.32
C MET A 275 1.00 11.58 -9.78
N ILE A 276 0.21 10.68 -10.36
CA ILE A 276 -0.35 10.87 -11.71
C ILE A 276 -1.32 12.07 -11.70
N GLN A 277 -2.16 12.20 -10.68
CA GLN A 277 -3.07 13.33 -10.51
C GLN A 277 -2.33 14.66 -10.45
N ALA A 278 -1.17 14.71 -9.77
CA ALA A 278 -0.35 15.92 -9.65
C ALA A 278 0.21 16.40 -11.01
N VAL A 279 0.45 15.49 -11.96
CA VAL A 279 1.02 15.81 -13.28
C VAL A 279 -0.03 15.90 -14.40
N THR A 280 -1.29 15.59 -14.11
CA THR A 280 -2.39 15.70 -15.05
C THR A 280 -3.09 17.06 -14.92
N GLN A 281 -3.48 17.65 -16.04
CA GLN A 281 -4.17 18.94 -16.05
C GLN A 281 -5.63 18.87 -15.58
N LYS A 282 -6.23 17.69 -15.62
CA LYS A 282 -7.64 17.47 -15.24
C LYS A 282 -7.71 16.54 -14.04
N PRO A 283 -8.65 16.79 -13.10
CA PRO A 283 -8.86 15.88 -11.99
C PRO A 283 -9.26 14.50 -12.50
N LEU A 284 -8.62 13.47 -11.97
CA LEU A 284 -8.96 12.09 -12.24
C LEU A 284 -10.13 11.67 -11.35
N PRO A 285 -11.14 10.95 -11.88
CA PRO A 285 -12.28 10.50 -11.06
C PRO A 285 -11.80 9.56 -9.95
N VAL A 286 -12.27 9.76 -8.71
CA VAL A 286 -12.07 8.81 -7.63
C VAL A 286 -13.05 7.65 -7.81
N ASP A 287 -12.52 6.42 -7.83
CA ASP A 287 -13.27 5.22 -8.17
C ASP A 287 -12.87 4.08 -7.20
N TYR A 288 -13.78 3.13 -6.94
CA TYR A 288 -13.53 1.97 -6.08
C TYR A 288 -12.33 1.10 -6.56
N ARG A 289 -12.00 1.15 -7.85
CA ARG A 289 -10.87 0.43 -8.47
C ARG A 289 -9.51 0.91 -7.98
N LEU A 290 -9.45 2.08 -7.35
CA LEU A 290 -8.25 2.55 -6.66
C LEU A 290 -7.99 1.77 -5.36
N LEU A 291 -9.06 1.27 -4.72
CA LEU A 291 -8.98 0.38 -3.56
C LEU A 291 -8.91 -1.09 -3.99
N ALA A 292 -9.71 -1.47 -4.97
CA ALA A 292 -9.66 -2.77 -5.62
C ALA A 292 -8.62 -2.74 -6.75
N SER A 293 -7.34 -2.63 -6.38
CA SER A 293 -6.19 -2.33 -7.25
C SER A 293 -6.02 -3.29 -8.44
N GLY A 294 -6.56 -4.51 -8.35
CA GLY A 294 -6.58 -5.45 -9.45
C GLY A 294 -7.40 -4.98 -10.65
N TYR A 295 -8.31 -4.04 -10.46
CA TYR A 295 -9.09 -3.42 -11.55
C TYR A 295 -8.52 -2.08 -12.03
N LEU A 296 -7.31 -1.72 -11.62
CA LEU A 296 -6.63 -0.51 -12.11
C LEU A 296 -6.51 -0.48 -13.64
N PRO A 297 -6.18 -1.58 -14.37
CA PRO A 297 -6.15 -1.56 -15.82
C PRO A 297 -7.51 -1.21 -16.45
N ASN A 298 -8.63 -1.67 -15.86
CA ASN A 298 -9.98 -1.32 -16.31
C ASN A 298 -10.22 0.18 -16.16
N TYR A 299 -9.84 0.76 -15.02
CA TYR A 299 -9.94 2.18 -14.76
C TYR A 299 -9.13 3.01 -15.76
N LEU A 300 -7.88 2.62 -16.02
CA LEU A 300 -7.01 3.31 -16.99
C LEU A 300 -7.51 3.18 -18.43
N TYR A 301 -8.11 2.04 -18.77
CA TYR A 301 -8.73 1.83 -20.07
C TYR A 301 -9.94 2.75 -20.26
N ASP A 302 -10.85 2.85 -19.28
CA ASP A 302 -12.02 3.72 -19.34
C ASP A 302 -11.63 5.20 -19.45
N LEU A 303 -10.50 5.60 -18.87
CA LEU A 303 -9.93 6.95 -19.00
C LEU A 303 -9.17 7.18 -20.32
N ASN A 304 -9.11 6.18 -21.22
CA ASN A 304 -8.32 6.21 -22.44
C ASN A 304 -6.80 6.44 -22.18
N ALA A 305 -6.34 6.16 -20.96
CA ALA A 305 -4.91 6.17 -20.60
C ALA A 305 -4.20 4.94 -21.19
N ILE A 306 -4.87 3.78 -21.28
CA ILE A 306 -4.46 2.63 -22.10
C ILE A 306 -5.07 2.79 -23.50
N SER A 307 -4.31 2.47 -24.53
CA SER A 307 -4.77 2.57 -25.93
C SER A 307 -5.99 1.70 -26.20
N HIS A 308 -7.00 2.22 -26.91
CA HIS A 308 -8.13 1.44 -27.42
C HIS A 308 -7.80 0.68 -28.71
N HIS A 309 -6.51 0.48 -29.01
CA HIS A 309 -6.06 -0.38 -30.11
C HIS A 309 -6.58 -1.83 -29.95
N TYR A 310 -6.61 -2.30 -28.71
CA TYR A 310 -7.21 -3.59 -28.33
C TYR A 310 -8.43 -3.36 -27.46
N SER A 311 -9.38 -4.32 -27.48
CA SER A 311 -10.40 -4.41 -26.44
C SER A 311 -9.73 -4.68 -25.08
N LEU A 312 -10.42 -4.37 -23.98
CA LEU A 312 -9.87 -4.62 -22.64
C LEU A 312 -9.51 -6.09 -22.41
N HIS A 313 -10.34 -7.02 -22.90
CA HIS A 313 -10.07 -8.46 -22.83
C HIS A 313 -8.79 -8.83 -23.60
N GLU A 314 -8.61 -8.28 -24.79
CA GLU A 314 -7.41 -8.50 -25.59
C GLU A 314 -6.19 -7.86 -24.91
N TRP A 315 -6.33 -6.70 -24.28
CA TRP A 315 -5.26 -6.09 -23.50
C TRP A 315 -4.75 -7.02 -22.39
N TYR A 316 -5.65 -7.64 -21.62
CA TYR A 316 -5.24 -8.62 -20.61
C TYR A 316 -4.49 -9.81 -21.18
N ARG A 317 -4.84 -10.23 -22.41
CA ARG A 317 -4.12 -11.31 -23.10
C ARG A 317 -2.73 -10.87 -23.56
N GLN A 318 -2.60 -9.68 -24.17
CA GLN A 318 -1.34 -9.19 -24.73
C GLN A 318 -0.39 -8.67 -23.64
N ALA A 319 -0.93 -8.04 -22.61
CA ALA A 319 -0.18 -7.49 -21.47
C ALA A 319 0.35 -8.57 -20.51
N HIS A 320 -0.20 -9.79 -20.54
CA HIS A 320 0.22 -10.90 -19.68
C HIS A 320 1.64 -11.33 -20.02
N ILE A 321 2.61 -11.03 -19.15
CA ILE A 321 4.03 -11.25 -19.45
C ILE A 321 4.51 -12.67 -19.11
N ASN A 322 3.88 -13.38 -18.17
CA ASN A 322 4.34 -14.69 -17.72
C ASN A 322 4.56 -15.69 -18.86
N PRO A 323 3.65 -15.87 -19.82
CA PRO A 323 3.88 -16.80 -20.93
C PRO A 323 5.08 -16.42 -21.82
N LYS A 324 5.39 -15.11 -21.90
CA LYS A 324 6.50 -14.60 -22.72
C LYS A 324 7.86 -14.89 -22.11
N VAL A 325 7.95 -14.93 -20.76
CA VAL A 325 9.21 -15.01 -20.02
C VAL A 325 9.48 -16.35 -19.36
N GLN A 326 8.57 -17.33 -19.46
CA GLN A 326 8.75 -18.68 -18.91
C GLN A 326 9.94 -19.45 -19.52
N SER A 327 10.22 -19.23 -20.79
CA SER A 327 11.29 -19.91 -21.54
C SER A 327 12.45 -18.96 -21.90
N LEU A 328 12.66 -17.91 -21.09
CA LEU A 328 13.69 -16.93 -21.37
C LEU A 328 15.09 -17.55 -21.30
N ALA A 329 15.86 -17.44 -22.38
CA ALA A 329 17.24 -17.98 -22.42
C ALA A 329 18.22 -17.12 -21.58
N SER A 330 17.95 -15.82 -21.47
CA SER A 330 18.79 -14.87 -20.74
C SER A 330 17.95 -13.81 -20.04
N VAL A 331 18.27 -13.49 -18.79
CA VAL A 331 17.63 -12.42 -18.01
C VAL A 331 17.86 -11.05 -18.66
N GLN A 332 18.96 -10.87 -19.43
CA GLN A 332 19.23 -9.63 -20.16
C GLN A 332 18.14 -9.29 -21.19
N ASP A 333 17.49 -10.31 -21.76
CA ASP A 333 16.43 -10.12 -22.75
C ASP A 333 15.05 -9.85 -22.11
N TYR A 334 14.96 -9.87 -20.79
CA TYR A 334 13.71 -9.77 -20.07
C TYR A 334 12.90 -8.53 -20.44
N SER A 335 13.52 -7.34 -20.35
CA SER A 335 12.85 -6.06 -20.63
C SER A 335 12.33 -5.93 -22.07
N SER A 336 13.06 -6.44 -23.05
CA SER A 336 12.60 -6.48 -24.45
C SER A 336 11.49 -7.49 -24.66
N THR A 337 11.58 -8.65 -24.01
CA THR A 337 10.62 -9.75 -24.15
C THR A 337 9.24 -9.39 -23.57
N ILE A 338 9.18 -8.74 -22.40
CA ILE A 338 7.89 -8.35 -21.81
C ILE A 338 7.11 -7.35 -22.66
N ARG A 339 7.79 -6.60 -23.54
CA ARG A 339 7.19 -5.61 -24.47
C ARG A 339 6.74 -6.21 -25.81
N GLN A 340 7.11 -7.46 -26.13
CA GLN A 340 6.75 -8.10 -27.41
C GLN A 340 5.23 -8.17 -27.58
N GLY A 341 4.76 -7.81 -28.79
CA GLY A 341 3.34 -7.83 -29.14
C GLY A 341 2.52 -6.67 -28.56
N LEU A 342 3.13 -5.74 -27.83
CA LEU A 342 2.47 -4.53 -27.39
C LEU A 342 2.55 -3.43 -28.46
N PRO A 343 1.50 -2.61 -28.65
CA PRO A 343 1.56 -1.49 -29.57
C PRO A 343 2.58 -0.45 -29.09
N PRO A 344 3.22 0.29 -29.98
CA PRO A 344 4.10 1.41 -29.62
C PRO A 344 3.31 2.48 -28.86
N GLN A 345 4.03 3.19 -27.98
CA GLN A 345 3.49 4.31 -27.18
C GLN A 345 3.36 5.58 -27.97
#